data_dbd289b1be15fabb516e7f4f61c2c22d
#
_entry.id   dbd289b1be15fabb516e7f4f61c2c22d
#
_cell.length_a   1.000
_cell.length_b   1.000
_cell.length_c   1.000
_cell.angle_alpha   90.00
_cell.angle_beta   90.00
_cell.angle_gamma   90.00
#
_symmetry.space_group_name_H-M   'P 1'
#
loop_
_entity.id
_entity.type
_entity.pdbx_description
1 polymer ?
#
loop_
_entity_poly.entity_id
_entity_poly.type
_entity_poly.pdbx_seq_one_letter_code
_entity_poly.pdbx_strand_id
1 'polypeptide(L)'
;MSNFNPGAMLSFDLETTSANPLEARIVTSAIVRIDASGASPWEKMADPGVEIPEAAQKVHGITTEKAREEGEPHEEVLKATVERIRQGWEDGLSLIVFNAAYDLTVLRHLTGNFTVTGTVYDPFVIDKLKDRYRKGKRTLTDLASHYGVRLDNAHAATDDALAAARIAWKQTKIYPELLEMSSEELMEFQAVGYYEMQMEFRRYLENRDRDSSDVHTAWPMRG
;
A
#
# COMPACT_ATOMS: atom_id res chain seq x y z
N MET A 1 18.80 6.97 -14.55
CA MET A 1 17.77 6.46 -13.65
C MET A 1 16.49 6.30 -14.46
N SER A 2 15.73 5.24 -14.25
CA SER A 2 14.50 5.00 -15.01
C SER A 2 13.37 5.86 -14.46
N ASN A 3 12.47 6.32 -15.34
CA ASN A 3 11.22 6.95 -14.93
C ASN A 3 10.19 5.90 -14.58
N PHE A 4 9.12 6.30 -13.89
CA PHE A 4 8.00 5.42 -13.61
C PHE A 4 7.38 4.88 -14.91
N ASN A 5 7.26 3.54 -15.00
CA ASN A 5 6.66 2.87 -16.16
C ASN A 5 5.31 2.26 -15.79
N PRO A 6 4.18 2.87 -16.15
CA PRO A 6 2.86 2.34 -15.85
C PRO A 6 2.48 1.08 -16.65
N GLY A 7 3.32 0.64 -17.59
CA GLY A 7 3.16 -0.61 -18.33
C GLY A 7 3.94 -1.80 -17.70
N ALA A 8 4.76 -1.53 -16.67
CA ALA A 8 5.53 -2.57 -15.98
C ALA A 8 5.64 -2.22 -14.49
N MET A 9 4.81 -2.83 -13.67
CA MET A 9 4.63 -2.50 -12.24
C MET A 9 4.53 -3.77 -11.42
N LEU A 10 4.83 -3.64 -10.14
CA LEU A 10 4.49 -4.61 -9.11
C LEU A 10 3.50 -3.95 -8.15
N SER A 11 2.30 -4.48 -7.96
CA SER A 11 1.35 -3.95 -6.99
C SER A 11 1.25 -4.85 -5.77
N PHE A 12 1.10 -4.27 -4.59
CA PHE A 12 1.18 -4.97 -3.33
C PHE A 12 0.11 -4.47 -2.36
N ASP A 13 -0.49 -5.41 -1.61
CA ASP A 13 -1.47 -5.14 -0.57
C ASP A 13 -1.44 -6.22 0.53
N LEU A 14 -1.76 -5.86 1.76
CA LEU A 14 -1.87 -6.74 2.93
C LEU A 14 -3.24 -6.65 3.59
N GLU A 15 -3.84 -7.80 3.92
CA GLU A 15 -4.82 -7.86 5.01
C GLU A 15 -4.13 -8.27 6.30
N THR A 16 -4.51 -7.65 7.41
CA THR A 16 -3.75 -7.76 8.66
C THR A 16 -4.66 -7.85 9.89
N THR A 17 -4.07 -8.22 11.02
CA THR A 17 -4.79 -8.36 12.30
C THR A 17 -5.07 -7.02 13.00
N SER A 18 -4.41 -5.92 12.63
CA SER A 18 -4.51 -4.62 13.34
C SER A 18 -4.39 -3.44 12.39
N ALA A 19 -5.09 -2.35 12.68
CA ALA A 19 -4.89 -1.07 12.01
C ALA A 19 -3.60 -0.36 12.46
N ASN A 20 -2.99 -0.77 13.58
CA ASN A 20 -1.68 -0.30 13.99
C ASN A 20 -0.58 -1.16 13.34
N PRO A 21 0.25 -0.61 12.42
CA PRO A 21 1.25 -1.40 11.70
C PRO A 21 2.36 -1.97 12.60
N LEU A 22 2.54 -1.43 13.82
CA LEU A 22 3.52 -1.92 14.79
C LEU A 22 3.00 -3.09 15.64
N GLU A 23 1.73 -3.47 15.48
CA GLU A 23 1.10 -4.61 16.17
C GLU A 23 0.51 -5.61 15.16
N ALA A 24 0.51 -5.23 13.90
CA ALA A 24 -0.11 -6.00 12.84
C ALA A 24 0.67 -7.27 12.50
N ARG A 25 -0.06 -8.36 12.24
CA ARG A 25 0.45 -9.58 11.64
C ARG A 25 -0.27 -9.82 10.32
N ILE A 26 0.42 -10.43 9.36
CA ILE A 26 -0.15 -10.72 8.05
C ILE A 26 -1.24 -11.78 8.17
N VAL A 27 -2.39 -11.51 7.56
CA VAL A 27 -3.49 -12.47 7.34
C VAL A 27 -3.49 -12.91 5.87
N THR A 28 -3.40 -11.97 4.93
CA THR A 28 -3.13 -12.26 3.51
C THR A 28 -2.10 -11.29 2.96
N SER A 29 -1.32 -11.74 2.01
CA SER A 29 -0.40 -10.92 1.23
C SER A 29 -0.64 -11.17 -0.24
N ALA A 30 -0.90 -10.11 -0.99
CA ALA A 30 -1.08 -10.15 -2.43
C ALA A 30 -0.05 -9.32 -3.16
N ILE A 31 0.53 -9.89 -4.19
CA ILE A 31 1.44 -9.22 -5.11
C ILE A 31 0.95 -9.49 -6.52
N VAL A 32 0.80 -8.44 -7.31
CA VAL A 32 0.39 -8.55 -8.71
C VAL A 32 1.49 -7.94 -9.58
N ARG A 33 2.13 -8.78 -10.37
CA ARG A 33 3.05 -8.33 -11.42
C ARG A 33 2.23 -7.94 -12.63
N ILE A 34 2.48 -6.75 -13.16
CA ILE A 34 1.81 -6.21 -14.35
C ILE A 34 2.88 -5.87 -15.36
N ASP A 35 2.76 -6.43 -16.56
CA ASP A 35 3.65 -6.18 -17.69
C ASP A 35 2.89 -6.36 -19.03
N ALA A 36 3.61 -6.41 -20.15
CA ALA A 36 3.02 -6.55 -21.47
C ALA A 36 2.24 -7.86 -21.66
N SER A 37 2.46 -8.88 -20.84
CA SER A 37 1.72 -10.16 -20.87
C SER A 37 0.40 -10.11 -20.09
N GLY A 38 0.20 -9.05 -19.30
CA GLY A 38 -0.98 -8.84 -18.47
C GLY A 38 -0.67 -8.79 -16.98
N ALA A 39 -1.67 -9.13 -16.16
CA ALA A 39 -1.56 -9.18 -14.70
C ALA A 39 -1.37 -10.62 -14.21
N SER A 40 -0.32 -10.86 -13.44
CA SER A 40 0.01 -12.16 -12.85
C SER A 40 -0.07 -12.05 -11.32
N PRO A 41 -1.19 -12.45 -10.70
CA PRO A 41 -1.36 -12.38 -9.27
C PRO A 41 -0.63 -13.52 -8.54
N TRP A 42 -0.13 -13.19 -7.35
CA TRP A 42 0.30 -14.11 -6.33
C TRP A 42 -0.34 -13.69 -5.01
N GLU A 43 -1.02 -14.59 -4.36
CA GLU A 43 -1.65 -14.35 -3.07
C GLU A 43 -1.40 -15.53 -2.14
N LYS A 44 -1.16 -15.23 -0.87
CA LYS A 44 -0.99 -16.22 0.18
C LYS A 44 -1.74 -15.78 1.43
N MET A 45 -2.47 -16.72 2.02
CA MET A 45 -3.01 -16.59 3.36
C MET A 45 -1.98 -17.10 4.35
N ALA A 46 -1.81 -16.37 5.45
CA ALA A 46 -0.95 -16.74 6.56
C ALA A 46 -1.78 -17.12 7.80
N ASP A 47 -1.34 -18.10 8.55
CA ASP A 47 -1.76 -18.21 9.95
C ASP A 47 -1.01 -17.15 10.77
N PRO A 48 -1.68 -16.09 11.27
CA PRO A 48 -1.00 -15.03 11.99
C PRO A 48 -0.45 -15.50 13.36
N GLY A 49 -0.78 -16.73 13.82
CA GLY A 49 -0.37 -17.25 15.11
C GLY A 49 -1.02 -16.57 16.32
N VAL A 50 -1.96 -15.66 16.06
CA VAL A 50 -2.74 -14.93 17.06
C VAL A 50 -4.21 -14.90 16.64
N GLU A 51 -5.08 -14.51 17.56
CA GLU A 51 -6.48 -14.28 17.23
C GLU A 51 -6.63 -13.05 16.32
N ILE A 52 -7.42 -13.16 15.26
CA ILE A 52 -7.77 -12.02 14.40
C ILE A 52 -8.93 -11.28 15.08
N PRO A 53 -8.75 -10.00 15.45
CA PRO A 53 -9.82 -9.24 16.11
C PRO A 53 -11.07 -9.14 15.24
N GLU A 54 -12.25 -9.12 15.86
CA GLU A 54 -13.54 -9.04 15.16
C GLU A 54 -13.61 -7.82 14.21
N ALA A 55 -12.98 -6.71 14.60
CA ALA A 55 -12.90 -5.51 13.76
C ALA A 55 -12.17 -5.76 12.43
N ALA A 56 -11.08 -6.53 12.44
CA ALA A 56 -10.33 -6.92 11.26
C ALA A 56 -11.12 -7.94 10.43
N GLN A 57 -11.70 -8.96 11.09
CA GLN A 57 -12.56 -9.96 10.42
C GLN A 57 -13.73 -9.30 9.66
N LYS A 58 -14.33 -8.24 10.21
CA LYS A 58 -15.41 -7.48 9.54
C LYS A 58 -14.93 -6.74 8.29
N VAL A 59 -13.66 -6.40 8.21
CA VAL A 59 -13.06 -5.71 7.06
C VAL A 59 -12.78 -6.70 5.94
N HIS A 60 -11.94 -7.71 6.19
CA HIS A 60 -11.46 -8.63 5.13
C HIS A 60 -12.19 -9.99 5.08
N GLY A 61 -13.10 -10.27 6.03
CA GLY A 61 -13.94 -11.47 6.00
C GLY A 61 -13.22 -12.79 6.38
N ILE A 62 -11.98 -12.74 6.86
CA ILE A 62 -11.20 -13.93 7.22
C ILE A 62 -11.26 -14.11 8.73
N THR A 63 -11.77 -15.29 9.18
CA THR A 63 -11.81 -15.63 10.61
C THR A 63 -10.50 -16.23 11.07
N THR A 64 -10.26 -16.25 12.37
CA THR A 64 -9.10 -16.89 12.97
C THR A 64 -9.04 -18.39 12.63
N GLU A 65 -10.18 -19.07 12.65
CA GLU A 65 -10.30 -20.49 12.33
C GLU A 65 -9.86 -20.75 10.89
N LYS A 66 -10.38 -19.94 9.94
CA LYS A 66 -10.04 -20.06 8.53
C LYS A 66 -8.53 -19.83 8.30
N ALA A 67 -7.97 -18.79 8.91
CA ALA A 67 -6.54 -18.51 8.77
C ALA A 67 -5.65 -19.63 9.35
N ARG A 68 -6.06 -20.28 10.43
CA ARG A 68 -5.35 -21.42 11.01
C ARG A 68 -5.47 -22.70 10.18
N GLU A 69 -6.62 -22.92 9.53
CA GLU A 69 -6.89 -24.11 8.76
C GLU A 69 -6.28 -24.06 7.35
N GLU A 70 -6.35 -22.90 6.70
CA GLU A 70 -5.97 -22.73 5.29
C GLU A 70 -4.65 -21.95 5.10
N GLY A 71 -4.19 -21.23 6.15
CA GLY A 71 -3.01 -20.37 6.08
C GLY A 71 -1.70 -21.12 6.12
N GLU A 72 -0.71 -20.62 5.39
CA GLU A 72 0.68 -21.06 5.48
C GLU A 72 1.34 -20.47 6.75
N PRO A 73 2.50 -21.01 7.20
CA PRO A 73 3.23 -20.42 8.31
C PRO A 73 3.54 -18.94 8.07
N HIS A 74 3.20 -18.08 9.04
CA HIS A 74 3.32 -16.63 8.92
C HIS A 74 4.71 -16.17 8.41
N GLU A 75 5.77 -16.76 8.97
CA GLU A 75 7.15 -16.40 8.61
C GLU A 75 7.51 -16.76 7.15
N GLU A 76 6.91 -17.83 6.61
CA GLU A 76 7.11 -18.23 5.22
C GLU A 76 6.42 -17.25 4.26
N VAL A 77 5.18 -16.84 4.60
CA VAL A 77 4.46 -15.83 3.81
C VAL A 77 5.17 -14.49 3.86
N LEU A 78 5.61 -14.05 5.05
CA LEU A 78 6.38 -12.81 5.22
C LEU A 78 7.66 -12.83 4.37
N LYS A 79 8.44 -13.91 4.46
CA LYS A 79 9.67 -14.09 3.69
C LYS A 79 9.41 -14.05 2.20
N ALA A 80 8.43 -14.81 1.70
CA ALA A 80 8.07 -14.86 0.29
C ALA A 80 7.59 -13.49 -0.23
N THR A 81 6.83 -12.73 0.59
CA THR A 81 6.40 -11.37 0.28
C THR A 81 7.60 -10.45 0.07
N VAL A 82 8.52 -10.42 1.03
CA VAL A 82 9.72 -9.57 0.97
C VAL A 82 10.62 -9.93 -0.22
N GLU A 83 10.83 -11.22 -0.47
CA GLU A 83 11.65 -11.70 -1.60
C GLU A 83 11.03 -11.26 -2.94
N ARG A 84 9.71 -11.37 -3.10
CA ARG A 84 9.02 -10.95 -4.33
C ARG A 84 9.09 -9.45 -4.56
N ILE A 85 8.95 -8.65 -3.51
CA ILE A 85 9.11 -7.19 -3.60
C ILE A 85 10.53 -6.82 -4.01
N ARG A 86 11.54 -7.42 -3.38
CA ARG A 86 12.94 -7.19 -3.73
C ARG A 86 13.24 -7.59 -5.17
N GLN A 87 12.80 -8.77 -5.59
CA GLN A 87 12.94 -9.22 -6.96
C GLN A 87 12.28 -8.26 -7.96
N GLY A 88 11.09 -7.74 -7.64
CA GLY A 88 10.45 -6.72 -8.47
C GLY A 88 11.30 -5.47 -8.65
N TRP A 89 11.93 -4.97 -7.59
CA TRP A 89 12.85 -3.85 -7.68
C TRP A 89 14.13 -4.18 -8.45
N GLU A 90 14.70 -5.39 -8.29
CA GLU A 90 15.84 -5.88 -9.09
C GLU A 90 15.49 -5.98 -10.58
N ASP A 91 14.25 -6.36 -10.90
CA ASP A 91 13.71 -6.37 -12.27
C ASP A 91 13.40 -4.95 -12.81
N GLY A 92 13.63 -3.90 -12.01
CA GLY A 92 13.37 -2.50 -12.37
C GLY A 92 11.90 -2.07 -12.32
N LEU A 93 11.04 -2.86 -11.65
CA LEU A 93 9.63 -2.51 -11.47
C LEU A 93 9.46 -1.50 -10.35
N SER A 94 8.50 -0.58 -10.51
CA SER A 94 8.04 0.26 -9.41
C SER A 94 6.98 -0.49 -8.60
N LEU A 95 7.06 -0.38 -7.27
CA LEU A 95 6.11 -0.96 -6.33
C LEU A 95 4.94 -0.01 -6.12
N ILE A 96 3.74 -0.45 -6.47
CA ILE A 96 2.50 0.29 -6.23
C ILE A 96 1.90 -0.20 -4.91
N VAL A 97 1.70 0.70 -3.97
CA VAL A 97 1.07 0.39 -2.67
C VAL A 97 0.13 1.52 -2.30
N PHE A 98 -1.14 1.20 -2.07
CA PHE A 98 -2.12 2.18 -1.62
C PHE A 98 -1.97 2.45 -0.13
N ASN A 99 -1.62 3.69 0.25
CA ASN A 99 -1.27 4.04 1.63
C ASN A 99 -0.01 3.29 2.14
N ALA A 100 1.05 3.33 1.33
CA ALA A 100 2.29 2.58 1.51
C ALA A 100 2.91 2.66 2.92
N ALA A 101 2.70 3.79 3.60
CA ALA A 101 3.18 3.99 4.97
C ALA A 101 2.63 2.98 5.98
N TYR A 102 1.52 2.32 5.68
CA TYR A 102 1.00 1.23 6.50
C TYR A 102 1.70 -0.09 6.17
N ASP A 103 1.54 -0.61 4.97
CA ASP A 103 2.00 -1.95 4.59
C ASP A 103 3.52 -2.13 4.69
N LEU A 104 4.27 -1.13 4.23
CA LEU A 104 5.73 -1.19 4.30
C LEU A 104 6.24 -1.06 5.74
N THR A 105 5.49 -0.38 6.63
CA THR A 105 5.80 -0.37 8.06
C THR A 105 5.53 -1.73 8.70
N VAL A 106 4.45 -2.43 8.33
CA VAL A 106 4.20 -3.82 8.77
C VAL A 106 5.39 -4.71 8.40
N LEU A 107 5.83 -4.67 7.14
CA LEU A 107 7.00 -5.46 6.71
C LEU A 107 8.27 -5.09 7.50
N ARG A 108 8.51 -3.79 7.71
CA ARG A 108 9.66 -3.32 8.51
C ARG A 108 9.59 -3.80 9.94
N HIS A 109 8.43 -3.70 10.58
CA HIS A 109 8.21 -4.15 11.95
C HIS A 109 8.43 -5.65 12.09
N LEU A 110 7.82 -6.47 11.23
CA LEU A 110 7.89 -7.92 11.32
C LEU A 110 9.28 -8.49 11.00
N THR A 111 10.02 -7.88 10.08
CA THR A 111 11.36 -8.35 9.70
C THR A 111 12.48 -7.73 10.53
N GLY A 112 12.27 -6.55 11.11
CA GLY A 112 13.28 -5.73 11.78
C GLY A 112 14.32 -5.08 10.85
N ASN A 113 14.39 -5.50 9.57
CA ASN A 113 15.43 -5.06 8.64
C ASN A 113 14.96 -4.77 7.21
N PHE A 114 13.67 -4.81 6.94
CA PHE A 114 13.14 -4.44 5.62
C PHE A 114 13.49 -3.00 5.29
N THR A 115 13.99 -2.78 4.08
CA THR A 115 14.33 -1.47 3.53
C THR A 115 13.78 -1.32 2.13
N VAL A 116 13.38 -0.11 1.78
CA VAL A 116 12.96 0.24 0.42
C VAL A 116 14.21 0.52 -0.41
N THR A 117 14.41 -0.29 -1.44
CA THR A 117 15.60 -0.22 -2.32
C THR A 117 15.26 0.20 -3.75
N GLY A 118 13.97 0.37 -4.05
CA GLY A 118 13.49 0.78 -5.37
C GLY A 118 12.36 1.80 -5.28
N THR A 119 11.76 2.11 -6.41
CA THR A 119 10.69 3.10 -6.50
C THR A 119 9.41 2.57 -5.88
N VAL A 120 8.77 3.40 -5.05
CA VAL A 120 7.40 3.21 -4.54
C VAL A 120 6.50 4.29 -5.15
N TYR A 121 5.32 3.90 -5.60
CA TYR A 121 4.27 4.79 -6.05
C TYR A 121 3.03 4.55 -5.19
N ASP A 122 2.57 5.57 -4.49
CA ASP A 122 1.42 5.52 -3.60
C ASP A 122 0.25 6.31 -4.21
N PRO A 123 -0.75 5.63 -4.79
CA PRO A 123 -1.89 6.30 -5.42
C PRO A 123 -2.68 7.22 -4.46
N PHE A 124 -2.71 6.89 -3.17
CA PHE A 124 -3.35 7.73 -2.16
C PHE A 124 -2.60 9.05 -1.96
N VAL A 125 -1.29 9.00 -1.84
CA VAL A 125 -0.44 10.20 -1.67
C VAL A 125 -0.52 11.06 -2.93
N ILE A 126 -0.34 10.46 -4.11
CA ILE A 126 -0.44 11.19 -5.39
C ILE A 126 -1.80 11.88 -5.54
N ASP A 127 -2.91 11.21 -5.23
CA ASP A 127 -4.24 11.81 -5.28
C ASP A 127 -4.36 13.01 -4.34
N LYS A 128 -3.83 12.90 -3.13
CA LYS A 128 -3.81 13.98 -2.15
C LYS A 128 -3.01 15.20 -2.62
N LEU A 129 -1.90 14.99 -3.30
CA LEU A 129 -1.03 16.06 -3.77
C LEU A 129 -1.58 16.73 -5.04
N LYS A 130 -2.11 15.95 -5.97
CA LYS A 130 -2.59 16.46 -7.27
C LYS A 130 -4.01 17.03 -7.21
N ASP A 131 -4.86 16.50 -6.32
CA ASP A 131 -6.23 16.99 -6.13
C ASP A 131 -6.50 17.34 -4.65
N ARG A 132 -5.67 18.25 -4.12
CA ARG A 132 -5.62 18.60 -2.69
C ARG A 132 -6.97 19.05 -2.12
N TYR A 133 -7.76 19.75 -2.90
CA TYR A 133 -8.99 20.40 -2.44
C TYR A 133 -10.26 19.57 -2.70
N ARG A 134 -10.14 18.40 -3.32
CA ARG A 134 -11.28 17.53 -3.53
C ARG A 134 -11.91 17.11 -2.21
N LYS A 135 -13.19 17.35 -2.10
CA LYS A 135 -14.00 16.98 -0.93
C LYS A 135 -14.29 15.48 -0.93
N GLY A 136 -14.55 14.93 0.25
CA GLY A 136 -14.93 13.53 0.44
C GLY A 136 -13.80 12.66 0.96
N LYS A 137 -14.13 11.38 1.12
CA LYS A 137 -13.15 10.37 1.55
C LYS A 137 -12.19 10.02 0.42
N ARG A 138 -11.09 9.38 0.78
CA ARG A 138 -10.05 8.92 -0.15
C ARG A 138 -9.63 7.49 0.18
N THR A 139 -10.60 6.64 0.51
CA THR A 139 -10.35 5.20 0.60
C THR A 139 -10.06 4.64 -0.79
N LEU A 140 -9.54 3.43 -0.87
CA LEU A 140 -9.30 2.77 -2.16
C LEU A 140 -10.59 2.70 -2.98
N THR A 141 -11.71 2.36 -2.37
CA THR A 141 -13.03 2.33 -3.00
C THR A 141 -13.46 3.71 -3.52
N ASP A 142 -13.26 4.78 -2.74
CA ASP A 142 -13.58 6.14 -3.17
C ASP A 142 -12.72 6.56 -4.38
N LEU A 143 -11.41 6.22 -4.36
CA LEU A 143 -10.51 6.52 -5.47
C LEU A 143 -10.81 5.66 -6.68
N ALA A 144 -11.12 4.39 -6.52
CA ALA A 144 -11.54 3.52 -7.61
C ALA A 144 -12.77 4.10 -8.33
N SER A 145 -13.77 4.54 -7.58
CA SER A 145 -14.95 5.23 -8.12
C SER A 145 -14.58 6.53 -8.82
N HIS A 146 -13.75 7.38 -8.20
CA HIS A 146 -13.33 8.68 -8.74
C HIS A 146 -12.57 8.54 -10.06
N TYR A 147 -11.64 7.60 -10.15
CA TYR A 147 -10.84 7.35 -11.36
C TYR A 147 -11.51 6.44 -12.38
N GLY A 148 -12.75 5.97 -12.12
CA GLY A 148 -13.46 5.03 -13.00
C GLY A 148 -12.71 3.69 -13.14
N VAL A 149 -12.17 3.20 -12.04
CA VAL A 149 -11.44 1.94 -11.94
C VAL A 149 -12.35 0.87 -11.38
N ARG A 150 -12.27 -0.34 -11.97
CA ARG A 150 -13.01 -1.50 -11.48
C ARG A 150 -12.34 -2.04 -10.21
N LEU A 151 -13.14 -2.21 -9.16
CA LEU A 151 -12.80 -2.90 -7.92
C LEU A 151 -13.93 -3.91 -7.67
N ASP A 152 -13.63 -5.20 -7.82
CA ASP A 152 -14.66 -6.25 -7.80
C ASP A 152 -15.02 -6.67 -6.37
N ASN A 153 -14.02 -6.99 -5.55
CA ASN A 153 -14.19 -7.41 -4.17
C ASN A 153 -13.29 -6.56 -3.27
N ALA A 154 -13.79 -5.42 -2.80
CA ALA A 154 -13.06 -4.60 -1.84
C ALA A 154 -12.71 -5.44 -0.60
N HIS A 155 -11.49 -5.25 -0.08
CA HIS A 155 -10.89 -6.03 1.01
C HIS A 155 -10.55 -7.50 0.67
N ALA A 156 -10.38 -7.79 -0.62
CA ALA A 156 -9.63 -8.95 -1.09
C ALA A 156 -8.28 -8.45 -1.60
N ALA A 157 -7.19 -8.85 -0.96
CA ALA A 157 -5.86 -8.25 -1.17
C ALA A 157 -5.42 -8.20 -2.65
N THR A 158 -5.73 -9.23 -3.45
CA THR A 158 -5.44 -9.22 -4.88
C THR A 158 -6.26 -8.18 -5.65
N ASP A 159 -7.56 -8.03 -5.34
CA ASP A 159 -8.43 -7.05 -6.01
C ASP A 159 -8.06 -5.63 -5.62
N ASP A 160 -7.65 -5.39 -4.37
CA ASP A 160 -7.19 -4.12 -3.85
C ASP A 160 -5.83 -3.73 -4.49
N ALA A 161 -4.88 -4.66 -4.57
CA ALA A 161 -3.62 -4.45 -5.29
C ALA A 161 -3.86 -4.11 -6.78
N LEU A 162 -4.74 -4.84 -7.47
CA LEU A 162 -5.10 -4.54 -8.86
C LEU A 162 -5.76 -3.17 -9.02
N ALA A 163 -6.65 -2.79 -8.11
CA ALA A 163 -7.29 -1.47 -8.13
C ALA A 163 -6.26 -0.36 -7.91
N ALA A 164 -5.33 -0.53 -6.97
CA ALA A 164 -4.23 0.42 -6.73
C ALA A 164 -3.39 0.64 -7.99
N ALA A 165 -3.00 -0.44 -8.68
CA ALA A 165 -2.25 -0.36 -9.95
C ALA A 165 -3.03 0.35 -11.06
N ARG A 166 -4.32 0.06 -11.20
CA ARG A 166 -5.21 0.72 -12.18
C ARG A 166 -5.37 2.21 -11.88
N ILE A 167 -5.48 2.59 -10.60
CA ILE A 167 -5.52 3.99 -10.17
C ILE A 167 -4.20 4.68 -10.54
N ALA A 168 -3.05 4.09 -10.21
CA ALA A 168 -1.75 4.61 -10.58
C ALA A 168 -1.64 4.85 -12.09
N TRP A 169 -2.06 3.89 -12.91
CA TRP A 169 -2.12 4.03 -14.36
C TRP A 169 -3.03 5.18 -14.81
N LYS A 170 -4.21 5.34 -14.21
CA LYS A 170 -5.14 6.44 -14.50
C LYS A 170 -4.55 7.80 -14.12
N GLN A 171 -3.89 7.87 -12.97
CA GLN A 171 -3.23 9.10 -12.51
C GLN A 171 -2.18 9.59 -13.52
N THR A 172 -1.38 8.70 -14.11
CA THR A 172 -0.41 9.10 -15.14
C THR A 172 -1.04 9.59 -16.45
N LYS A 173 -2.29 9.22 -16.72
CA LYS A 173 -3.03 9.76 -17.88
C LYS A 173 -3.61 11.15 -17.61
N ILE A 174 -3.97 11.42 -16.37
CA ILE A 174 -4.53 12.71 -15.93
C ILE A 174 -3.40 13.71 -15.63
N TYR A 175 -2.29 13.22 -15.07
CA TYR A 175 -1.13 13.99 -14.63
C TYR A 175 0.13 13.48 -15.34
N PRO A 176 0.30 13.75 -16.67
CA PRO A 176 1.39 13.19 -17.46
C PRO A 176 2.78 13.60 -16.97
N GLU A 177 2.89 14.73 -16.26
CA GLU A 177 4.14 15.20 -15.65
C GLU A 177 4.73 14.20 -14.63
N LEU A 178 3.92 13.27 -14.08
CA LEU A 178 4.42 12.20 -13.22
C LEU A 178 5.34 11.22 -13.97
N LEU A 179 5.19 11.10 -15.29
CA LEU A 179 6.05 10.27 -16.14
C LEU A 179 7.35 10.98 -16.55
N GLU A 180 7.41 12.30 -16.37
CA GLU A 180 8.60 13.10 -16.67
C GLU A 180 9.59 13.08 -15.48
N MET A 181 9.11 12.77 -14.28
CA MET A 181 9.93 12.66 -13.08
C MET A 181 10.81 11.41 -13.14
N SER A 182 12.06 11.54 -12.76
CA SER A 182 12.90 10.40 -12.42
C SER A 182 12.34 9.66 -11.19
N SER A 183 12.76 8.43 -10.99
CA SER A 183 12.36 7.65 -9.79
C SER A 183 12.68 8.39 -8.48
N GLU A 184 13.81 9.07 -8.39
CA GLU A 184 14.19 9.85 -7.22
C GLU A 184 13.27 11.05 -7.01
N GLU A 185 13.02 11.85 -8.05
CA GLU A 185 12.12 13.00 -7.99
C GLU A 185 10.69 12.58 -7.62
N LEU A 186 10.21 11.45 -8.13
CA LEU A 186 8.89 10.91 -7.80
C LEU A 186 8.81 10.46 -6.34
N MET A 187 9.87 9.82 -5.82
CA MET A 187 9.96 9.43 -4.41
C MET A 187 10.02 10.67 -3.51
N GLU A 188 10.84 11.66 -3.84
CA GLU A 188 10.97 12.92 -3.10
C GLU A 188 9.64 13.70 -3.10
N PHE A 189 8.99 13.83 -4.25
CA PHE A 189 7.69 14.49 -4.39
C PHE A 189 6.64 13.88 -3.44
N GLN A 190 6.57 12.55 -3.36
CA GLN A 190 5.65 11.87 -2.47
C GLN A 190 6.06 12.03 -0.99
N ALA A 191 7.34 11.90 -0.67
CA ALA A 191 7.83 11.98 0.71
C ALA A 191 7.61 13.38 1.30
N VAL A 192 7.97 14.44 0.56
CA VAL A 192 7.76 15.83 0.98
C VAL A 192 6.27 16.12 1.11
N GLY A 193 5.49 15.75 0.12
CA GLY A 193 4.05 15.98 0.14
C GLY A 193 3.34 15.21 1.26
N TYR A 194 3.74 13.97 1.55
CA TYR A 194 3.22 13.21 2.68
C TYR A 194 3.55 13.88 4.02
N TYR A 195 4.79 14.34 4.18
CA TYR A 195 5.20 15.09 5.37
C TYR A 195 4.33 16.33 5.59
N GLU A 196 4.15 17.16 4.56
CA GLU A 196 3.34 18.37 4.65
C GLU A 196 1.87 18.06 5.01
N MET A 197 1.30 17.05 4.34
CA MET A 197 -0.06 16.59 4.59
C MET A 197 -0.26 16.11 6.03
N GLN A 198 0.68 15.35 6.57
CA GLN A 198 0.61 14.85 7.94
C GLN A 198 0.83 15.97 8.97
N MET A 199 1.70 16.93 8.68
CA MET A 199 1.87 18.13 9.53
C MET A 199 0.62 19.01 9.56
N GLU A 200 -0.09 19.15 8.44
CA GLU A 200 -1.38 19.85 8.40
C GLU A 200 -2.45 19.10 9.20
N PHE A 201 -2.48 17.78 9.09
CA PHE A 201 -3.41 16.95 9.84
C PHE A 201 -3.13 17.01 11.34
N ARG A 202 -1.86 16.98 11.75
CA ARG A 202 -1.44 17.18 13.15
C ARG A 202 -1.96 18.51 13.69
N ARG A 203 -1.69 19.63 13.00
CA ARG A 203 -2.18 20.96 13.40
C ARG A 203 -3.72 21.02 13.46
N TYR A 204 -4.40 20.34 12.54
CA TYR A 204 -5.87 20.26 12.56
C TYR A 204 -6.39 19.55 13.82
N LEU A 205 -5.73 18.47 14.27
CA LEU A 205 -6.09 17.76 15.50
C LEU A 205 -5.80 18.62 16.74
N GLU A 206 -4.60 19.18 16.84
CA GLU A 206 -4.16 20.05 17.95
C GLU A 206 -5.09 21.27 18.13
N ASN A 207 -5.48 21.91 17.02
CA ASN A 207 -6.42 23.04 17.05
C ASN A 207 -7.85 22.67 17.53
N ARG A 208 -8.11 21.39 17.73
CA ARG A 208 -9.40 20.85 18.22
C ARG A 208 -9.26 20.06 19.51
N ASP A 209 -8.15 20.23 20.20
CA ASP A 209 -7.80 19.51 21.43
C ASP A 209 -7.94 17.99 21.29
N ARG A 210 -7.55 17.46 20.10
CA ARG A 210 -7.54 16.03 19.81
C ARG A 210 -6.12 15.50 19.84
N ASP A 211 -5.97 14.25 20.27
CA ASP A 211 -4.69 13.57 20.27
C ASP A 211 -4.10 13.49 18.84
N SER A 212 -2.83 13.86 18.71
CA SER A 212 -2.07 13.86 17.48
C SER A 212 -0.80 12.97 17.57
N SER A 213 -0.64 12.22 18.66
CA SER A 213 0.53 11.36 18.91
C SER A 213 0.74 10.29 17.83
N ASP A 214 -0.35 9.80 17.23
CA ASP A 214 -0.33 8.79 16.18
C ASP A 214 -0.06 9.35 14.78
N VAL A 215 0.10 10.68 14.64
CA VAL A 215 0.39 11.28 13.33
C VAL A 215 1.87 11.11 12.99
N HIS A 216 2.16 10.26 12.03
CA HIS A 216 3.51 9.98 11.55
C HIS A 216 3.77 10.67 10.21
N THR A 217 4.97 11.24 10.08
CA THR A 217 5.36 12.04 8.91
C THR A 217 6.30 11.32 7.95
N ALA A 218 6.79 10.13 8.35
CA ALA A 218 7.70 9.35 7.52
C ALA A 218 6.94 8.57 6.42
N TRP A 219 7.47 8.61 5.21
CA TRP A 219 7.01 7.88 4.04
C TRP A 219 8.23 7.36 3.26
N PRO A 220 8.19 6.19 2.63
CA PRO A 220 7.04 5.29 2.45
C PRO A 220 6.81 4.32 3.60
N MET A 221 7.56 4.39 4.66
CA MET A 221 7.38 3.59 5.88
C MET A 221 7.88 4.35 7.11
N ARG A 222 7.41 3.93 8.28
CA ARG A 222 7.91 4.44 9.58
C ARG A 222 9.27 3.80 9.87
N GLY A 223 10.19 4.59 10.42
CA GLY A 223 11.54 4.17 10.82
C GLY A 223 11.55 3.43 12.14
#